data_128a399649da488932f940cefb5f7e33
#
_entry.id   128a399649da488932f940cefb5f7e33
#
_cell.length_a   1.000
_cell.length_b   1.000
_cell.length_c   1.000
_cell.angle_alpha   90.00
_cell.angle_beta   90.00
_cell.angle_gamma   90.00
#
_symmetry.space_group_name_H-M   'P 1'
#
loop_
_entity.id
_entity.type
_entity.pdbx_description
1 polymer ?
#
loop_
_entity_poly.entity_id
_entity_poly.type
_entity_poly.pdbx_seq_one_letter_code
_entity_poly.pdbx_strand_id
1 'polypeptide(L)'
;ERLFSAGDLVDRGPESEAALEWLAQPWFYAVQGNHEDYAVRHVRTGQVDVVNWRGYGGGWFLDLPREREQVFAEAFTKLTIAIEVETLAGAVGLLHADCPVLFWPRLESALQDRYRRTSAACQWSRDRLRQMDRTGIKGVRAVVAGHTPVASPLLLGNVYHIDTEGWNGGYFTFLDLESLQAWPCEVVTEAGGVR
;
A
#
# COMPACT_ATOMS: atom_id res chain seq x y z
N GLU A 1 16.11 11.35 -8.32
CA GLU A 1 14.74 10.81 -8.40
C GLU A 1 14.49 9.84 -7.23
N ARG A 2 13.26 9.71 -6.81
CA ARG A 2 12.84 8.78 -5.73
C ARG A 2 11.64 7.99 -6.21
N LEU A 3 11.58 6.70 -5.84
CA LEU A 3 10.46 5.83 -6.11
C LEU A 3 9.76 5.46 -4.80
N PHE A 4 8.45 5.59 -4.76
CA PHE A 4 7.62 5.25 -3.61
C PHE A 4 6.65 4.14 -3.98
N SER A 5 6.61 3.06 -3.18
CA SER A 5 5.66 1.97 -3.33
C SER A 5 4.51 2.13 -2.36
N ALA A 6 3.31 1.86 -2.84
CA ALA A 6 2.10 1.78 -2.01
C ALA A 6 1.99 0.48 -1.19
N GLY A 7 3.08 -0.29 -1.03
CA GLY A 7 3.11 -1.54 -0.26
C GLY A 7 2.83 -2.78 -1.10
N ASP A 8 2.68 -3.92 -0.42
CA ASP A 8 2.53 -5.26 -1.02
C ASP A 8 3.70 -5.59 -1.97
N LEU A 9 4.93 -5.45 -1.44
CA LEU A 9 6.16 -5.77 -2.16
C LEU A 9 6.36 -7.27 -2.36
N VAL A 10 5.60 -8.08 -1.65
CA VAL A 10 5.74 -9.53 -1.56
C VAL A 10 4.41 -10.24 -1.83
N ASP A 11 4.51 -11.56 -1.92
CA ASP A 11 3.43 -12.50 -2.23
C ASP A 11 3.00 -12.45 -3.72
N ARG A 12 2.42 -13.53 -4.22
CA ARG A 12 1.91 -13.71 -5.59
C ARG A 12 2.94 -13.59 -6.71
N GLY A 13 3.85 -12.62 -6.62
CA GLY A 13 4.94 -12.45 -7.59
C GLY A 13 6.04 -13.51 -7.44
N PRO A 14 6.83 -13.76 -8.51
CA PRO A 14 7.87 -14.79 -8.47
C PRO A 14 9.11 -14.41 -7.64
N GLU A 15 9.31 -13.13 -7.34
CA GLU A 15 10.56 -12.60 -6.79
C GLU A 15 10.34 -11.89 -5.43
N SER A 16 9.46 -12.45 -4.57
CA SER A 16 9.18 -11.86 -3.26
C SER A 16 10.43 -11.67 -2.38
N GLU A 17 11.43 -12.54 -2.52
CA GLU A 17 12.70 -12.39 -1.77
C GLU A 17 13.51 -11.17 -2.20
N ALA A 18 13.36 -10.69 -3.43
CA ALA A 18 14.02 -9.48 -3.93
C ALA A 18 13.54 -8.19 -3.22
N ALA A 19 12.45 -8.24 -2.45
CA ALA A 19 11.97 -7.10 -1.69
C ALA A 19 13.07 -6.49 -0.78
N LEU A 20 13.96 -7.31 -0.20
CA LEU A 20 15.08 -6.83 0.62
C LEU A 20 16.10 -6.03 -0.21
N GLU A 21 16.33 -6.41 -1.46
CA GLU A 21 17.26 -5.71 -2.36
C GLU A 21 16.68 -4.33 -2.75
N TRP A 22 15.38 -4.26 -3.01
CA TRP A 22 14.68 -3.01 -3.26
C TRP A 22 14.72 -2.10 -2.03
N LEU A 23 14.40 -2.62 -0.85
CA LEU A 23 14.41 -1.86 0.40
C LEU A 23 15.81 -1.37 0.81
N ALA A 24 16.87 -1.98 0.29
CA ALA A 24 18.24 -1.53 0.51
C ALA A 24 18.64 -0.34 -0.40
N GLN A 25 17.84 0.01 -1.41
CA GLN A 25 18.16 1.10 -2.31
C GLN A 25 17.88 2.46 -1.66
N PRO A 26 18.81 3.43 -1.73
CA PRO A 26 18.66 4.73 -1.06
C PRO A 26 17.60 5.64 -1.70
N TRP A 27 17.09 5.27 -2.85
CA TRP A 27 16.09 6.02 -3.62
C TRP A 27 14.70 5.33 -3.60
N PHE A 28 14.58 4.16 -2.98
CA PHE A 28 13.33 3.41 -2.88
C PHE A 28 12.73 3.49 -1.49
N TYR A 29 11.46 3.81 -1.41
CA TYR A 29 10.69 3.94 -0.18
C TYR A 29 9.38 3.18 -0.34
N ALA A 30 8.87 2.59 0.73
CA ALA A 30 7.61 1.88 0.70
C ALA A 30 6.80 2.10 1.99
N VAL A 31 5.49 2.12 1.87
CA VAL A 31 4.60 1.93 3.01
C VAL A 31 4.41 0.44 3.27
N GLN A 32 4.08 0.08 4.50
CA GLN A 32 3.77 -1.29 4.86
C GLN A 32 2.39 -1.68 4.36
N GLY A 33 2.31 -2.64 3.44
CA GLY A 33 1.06 -3.26 3.01
C GLY A 33 0.58 -4.37 3.96
N ASN A 34 -0.58 -4.93 3.68
CA ASN A 34 -1.11 -6.02 4.47
C ASN A 34 -0.34 -7.33 4.27
N HIS A 35 0.34 -7.51 3.17
CA HIS A 35 1.21 -8.67 2.92
C HIS A 35 2.48 -8.62 3.78
N GLU A 36 3.10 -7.47 3.94
CA GLU A 36 4.19 -7.28 4.91
C GLU A 36 3.71 -7.43 6.37
N ASP A 37 2.49 -6.94 6.69
CA ASP A 37 1.89 -7.09 8.02
C ASP A 37 1.65 -8.57 8.37
N TYR A 38 1.25 -9.41 7.41
CA TYR A 38 1.17 -10.86 7.61
C TYR A 38 2.50 -11.45 8.10
N ALA A 39 3.60 -11.15 7.42
CA ALA A 39 4.93 -11.64 7.77
C ALA A 39 5.37 -11.16 9.17
N VAL A 40 5.18 -9.88 9.47
CA VAL A 40 5.48 -9.30 10.78
C VAL A 40 4.68 -9.96 11.89
N ARG A 41 3.35 -10.11 11.72
CA ARG A 41 2.48 -10.75 12.72
C ARG A 41 2.78 -12.23 12.89
N HIS A 42 3.09 -12.94 11.81
CA HIS A 42 3.48 -14.36 11.88
C HIS A 42 4.67 -14.56 12.80
N VAL A 43 5.74 -13.80 12.59
CA VAL A 43 6.98 -13.93 13.37
C VAL A 43 6.80 -13.44 14.81
N ARG A 44 6.07 -12.35 15.03
CA ARG A 44 5.94 -11.71 16.34
C ARG A 44 4.93 -12.37 17.26
N THR A 45 3.82 -12.86 16.71
CA THR A 45 2.67 -13.29 17.52
C THR A 45 2.22 -14.70 17.20
N GLY A 46 2.53 -15.24 16.04
CA GLY A 46 1.97 -16.48 15.51
C GLY A 46 0.47 -16.39 15.18
N GLN A 47 -0.16 -15.21 15.35
CA GLN A 47 -1.60 -15.02 15.18
C GLN A 47 -1.94 -14.60 13.75
N VAL A 48 -1.71 -15.52 12.80
CA VAL A 48 -2.03 -15.34 11.39
C VAL A 48 -2.77 -16.60 10.91
N ASP A 49 -3.81 -16.42 10.12
CA ASP A 49 -4.42 -17.52 9.38
C ASP A 49 -3.50 -17.92 8.23
N VAL A 50 -2.63 -18.89 8.51
CA VAL A 50 -1.60 -19.37 7.56
C VAL A 50 -2.20 -20.04 6.33
N VAL A 51 -3.39 -20.64 6.44
CA VAL A 51 -4.07 -21.29 5.32
C VAL A 51 -4.54 -20.24 4.34
N ASN A 52 -5.19 -19.21 4.87
CA ASN A 52 -5.67 -18.09 4.07
C ASN A 52 -4.49 -17.30 3.45
N TRP A 53 -3.46 -17.01 4.25
CA TRP A 53 -2.28 -16.30 3.76
C TRP A 53 -1.52 -17.07 2.66
N ARG A 54 -1.37 -18.40 2.81
CA ARG A 54 -0.80 -19.25 1.75
C ARG A 54 -1.61 -19.15 0.45
N GLY A 55 -2.95 -19.10 0.55
CA GLY A 55 -3.84 -18.87 -0.58
C GLY A 55 -3.66 -17.50 -1.26
N TYR A 56 -3.19 -16.50 -0.51
CA TYR A 56 -2.86 -15.16 -1.03
C TYR A 56 -1.41 -15.00 -1.46
N GLY A 57 -0.65 -16.08 -1.59
CA GLY A 57 0.72 -16.06 -2.11
C GLY A 57 1.82 -16.10 -1.07
N GLY A 58 1.48 -16.14 0.23
CA GLY A 58 2.45 -16.16 1.34
C GLY A 58 3.20 -17.49 1.54
N GLY A 59 2.98 -18.46 0.64
CA GLY A 59 3.65 -19.77 0.71
C GLY A 59 5.17 -19.67 0.73
N TRP A 60 5.75 -18.81 -0.09
CA TRP A 60 7.18 -18.59 -0.16
C TRP A 60 7.78 -18.26 1.21
N PHE A 61 7.10 -17.38 1.99
CA PHE A 61 7.54 -16.97 3.32
C PHE A 61 7.42 -18.10 4.33
N LEU A 62 6.28 -18.78 4.35
CA LEU A 62 5.97 -19.88 5.26
C LEU A 62 6.88 -21.11 5.07
N ASP A 63 7.53 -21.22 3.91
CA ASP A 63 8.45 -22.29 3.58
C ASP A 63 9.93 -21.88 3.79
N LEU A 64 10.19 -20.64 4.27
CA LEU A 64 11.54 -20.18 4.62
C LEU A 64 12.05 -20.79 5.94
N PRO A 65 13.38 -20.94 6.09
CA PRO A 65 13.97 -21.15 7.41
C PRO A 65 13.65 -19.99 8.36
N ARG A 66 13.47 -20.29 9.66
CA ARG A 66 13.05 -19.29 10.66
C ARG A 66 13.96 -18.06 10.76
N GLU A 67 15.25 -18.24 10.54
CA GLU A 67 16.22 -17.15 10.53
C GLU A 67 15.94 -16.18 9.37
N ARG A 68 15.52 -16.71 8.22
CA ARG A 68 15.13 -15.88 7.06
C ARG A 68 13.80 -15.18 7.29
N GLU A 69 12.81 -15.87 7.87
CA GLU A 69 11.54 -15.22 8.26
C GLU A 69 11.80 -14.00 9.16
N GLN A 70 12.73 -14.13 10.13
CA GLN A 70 13.08 -13.02 11.02
C GLN A 70 13.69 -11.85 10.28
N VAL A 71 14.60 -12.08 9.33
CA VAL A 71 15.22 -11.01 8.52
C VAL A 71 14.17 -10.22 7.76
N PHE A 72 13.23 -10.89 7.09
CA PHE A 72 12.14 -10.23 6.38
C PHE A 72 11.21 -9.46 7.33
N ALA A 73 10.78 -10.09 8.43
CA ALA A 73 9.89 -9.47 9.40
C ALA A 73 10.53 -8.23 10.06
N GLU A 74 11.83 -8.25 10.32
CA GLU A 74 12.58 -7.08 10.82
C GLU A 74 12.63 -5.95 9.79
N ALA A 75 12.87 -6.27 8.52
CA ALA A 75 12.87 -5.29 7.44
C ALA A 75 11.48 -4.66 7.27
N PHE A 76 10.43 -5.49 7.23
CA PHE A 76 9.05 -5.02 7.06
C PHE A 76 8.53 -4.24 8.27
N THR A 77 9.02 -4.55 9.48
CA THR A 77 8.69 -3.76 10.69
C THR A 77 9.17 -2.31 10.60
N LYS A 78 10.21 -2.04 9.83
CA LYS A 78 10.77 -0.68 9.65
C LYS A 78 9.98 0.14 8.64
N LEU A 79 9.09 -0.50 7.87
CA LEU A 79 8.22 0.21 6.93
C LEU A 79 7.19 1.04 7.70
N THR A 80 7.00 2.27 7.25
CA THR A 80 5.99 3.17 7.81
C THR A 80 4.59 2.83 7.30
N ILE A 81 3.56 3.19 8.05
CA ILE A 81 2.15 3.02 7.64
C ILE A 81 1.74 4.05 6.58
N ALA A 82 2.32 5.25 6.64
CA ALA A 82 2.07 6.31 5.68
C ALA A 82 3.33 7.14 5.44
N ILE A 83 3.42 7.72 4.25
CA ILE A 83 4.48 8.65 3.84
C ILE A 83 3.82 9.94 3.37
N GLU A 84 4.37 11.09 3.70
CA GLU A 84 4.05 12.37 3.09
C GLU A 84 5.22 12.83 2.25
N VAL A 85 4.95 13.20 1.00
CA VAL A 85 5.94 13.71 0.06
C VAL A 85 5.60 15.15 -0.30
N GLU A 86 6.47 16.07 0.05
CA GLU A 86 6.38 17.44 -0.40
C GLU A 86 6.75 17.55 -1.88
N THR A 87 5.89 18.18 -2.66
CA THR A 87 6.09 18.54 -4.07
C THR A 87 5.93 20.05 -4.25
N LEU A 88 6.35 20.59 -5.39
CA LEU A 88 6.15 22.02 -5.69
C LEU A 88 4.66 22.35 -5.80
N ALA A 89 3.84 21.39 -6.19
CA ALA A 89 2.40 21.54 -6.35
C ALA A 89 1.60 21.24 -5.05
N GLY A 90 2.28 20.90 -3.94
CA GLY A 90 1.69 20.60 -2.64
C GLY A 90 1.95 19.17 -2.17
N ALA A 91 1.69 18.90 -0.90
CA ALA A 91 1.95 17.61 -0.28
C ALA A 91 1.09 16.49 -0.85
N VAL A 92 1.69 15.31 -1.04
CA VAL A 92 1.01 14.08 -1.46
C VAL A 92 1.22 13.01 -0.39
N GLY A 93 0.11 12.47 0.13
CA GLY A 93 0.14 11.37 1.08
C GLY A 93 0.16 10.02 0.36
N LEU A 94 0.89 9.05 0.92
CA LEU A 94 0.87 7.65 0.48
C LEU A 94 0.51 6.76 1.66
N LEU A 95 -0.35 5.79 1.42
CA LEU A 95 -0.66 4.69 2.34
C LEU A 95 -1.08 3.47 1.52
N HIS A 96 -1.25 2.32 2.18
CA HIS A 96 -1.49 1.10 1.41
C HIS A 96 -2.93 0.96 0.91
N ALA A 97 -3.94 1.16 1.77
CA ALA A 97 -5.34 0.85 1.44
C ALA A 97 -6.27 2.07 1.46
N ASP A 98 -6.60 2.61 2.64
CA ASP A 98 -7.49 3.79 2.76
C ASP A 98 -7.09 4.69 3.92
N CYS A 99 -7.43 5.97 3.80
CA CYS A 99 -7.18 6.97 4.82
C CYS A 99 -8.36 7.04 5.80
N PRO A 100 -8.18 6.66 7.09
CA PRO A 100 -9.28 6.63 8.06
C PRO A 100 -9.64 8.00 8.64
N VAL A 101 -8.97 9.06 8.21
CA VAL A 101 -9.20 10.43 8.66
C VAL A 101 -9.57 11.34 7.49
N LEU A 102 -10.43 12.33 7.72
CA LEU A 102 -10.81 13.31 6.70
C LEU A 102 -9.86 14.51 6.63
N PHE A 103 -8.87 14.57 7.51
CA PHE A 103 -7.86 15.62 7.55
C PHE A 103 -6.48 14.98 7.76
N TRP A 104 -5.68 14.94 6.71
CA TRP A 104 -4.41 14.22 6.64
C TRP A 104 -3.46 14.51 7.81
N PRO A 105 -3.24 15.77 8.25
CA PRO A 105 -2.37 16.03 9.39
C PRO A 105 -2.80 15.38 10.72
N ARG A 106 -4.03 14.84 10.79
CA ARG A 106 -4.48 14.07 11.95
C ARG A 106 -4.12 12.60 11.90
N LEU A 107 -3.59 12.11 10.78
CA LEU A 107 -3.26 10.69 10.63
C LEU A 107 -2.19 10.25 11.63
N GLU A 108 -1.14 11.06 11.80
CA GLU A 108 -0.06 10.75 12.74
C GLU A 108 -0.59 10.62 14.17
N SER A 109 -1.37 11.59 14.67
CA SER A 109 -1.95 11.52 16.01
C SER A 109 -2.93 10.34 16.15
N ALA A 110 -3.70 10.03 15.11
CA ALA A 110 -4.59 8.86 15.12
C ALA A 110 -3.81 7.53 15.17
N LEU A 111 -2.64 7.45 14.52
CA LEU A 111 -1.73 6.30 14.63
C LEU A 111 -1.12 6.20 16.04
N GLN A 112 -0.76 7.32 16.68
CA GLN A 112 -0.25 7.33 18.05
C GLN A 112 -1.32 6.90 19.05
N ASP A 113 -2.51 7.45 18.96
CA ASP A 113 -3.59 7.23 19.92
C ASP A 113 -4.28 5.87 19.78
N ARG A 114 -4.44 5.37 18.58
CA ARG A 114 -5.25 4.18 18.24
C ARG A 114 -4.57 3.31 17.17
N TYR A 115 -3.29 3.02 17.36
CA TYR A 115 -2.46 2.34 16.36
C TYR A 115 -3.14 1.17 15.65
N ARG A 116 -3.60 0.16 16.39
CA ARG A 116 -4.19 -1.06 15.81
C ARG A 116 -5.37 -0.78 14.87
N ARG A 117 -6.24 0.15 15.25
CA ARG A 117 -7.43 0.48 14.44
C ARG A 117 -7.05 1.32 13.22
N THR A 118 -6.18 2.29 13.42
CA THR A 118 -5.78 3.21 12.36
C THR A 118 -4.90 2.50 11.34
N SER A 119 -3.89 1.74 11.78
CA SER A 119 -3.04 0.96 10.87
C SER A 119 -3.83 -0.09 10.09
N ALA A 120 -4.78 -0.79 10.75
CA ALA A 120 -5.65 -1.74 10.08
C ALA A 120 -6.48 -1.08 8.97
N ALA A 121 -6.99 0.14 9.18
CA ALA A 121 -7.69 0.85 8.12
C ALA A 121 -6.73 1.24 6.97
N CYS A 122 -5.54 1.74 7.30
CA CYS A 122 -4.54 2.11 6.30
C CYS A 122 -4.02 0.92 5.47
N GLN A 123 -4.09 -0.31 6.01
CA GLN A 123 -3.52 -1.51 5.39
C GLN A 123 -4.56 -2.46 4.80
N TRP A 124 -5.81 -2.43 5.25
CA TRP A 124 -6.79 -3.49 4.95
C TRP A 124 -8.13 -2.98 4.44
N SER A 125 -8.48 -1.70 4.61
CA SER A 125 -9.81 -1.21 4.25
C SER A 125 -10.02 -1.22 2.73
N ARG A 126 -11.21 -1.68 2.34
CA ARG A 126 -11.71 -1.62 0.97
C ARG A 126 -12.97 -0.73 0.87
N ASP A 127 -13.30 -0.02 1.94
CA ASP A 127 -14.60 0.62 2.07
C ASP A 127 -14.79 1.77 1.09
N ARG A 128 -13.75 2.59 0.87
CA ARG A 128 -13.82 3.68 -0.11
C ARG A 128 -14.20 3.19 -1.50
N LEU A 129 -13.53 2.16 -2.00
CA LEU A 129 -13.81 1.58 -3.32
C LEU A 129 -15.16 0.88 -3.37
N ARG A 130 -15.52 0.09 -2.34
CA ARG A 130 -16.82 -0.60 -2.28
C ARG A 130 -17.99 0.37 -2.26
N GLN A 131 -17.84 1.51 -1.61
CA GLN A 131 -18.88 2.53 -1.47
C GLN A 131 -18.78 3.61 -2.56
N MET A 132 -17.74 3.58 -3.39
CA MET A 132 -17.40 4.64 -4.34
C MET A 132 -17.36 6.03 -3.66
N ASP A 133 -16.78 6.06 -2.44
CA ASP A 133 -16.76 7.26 -1.62
C ASP A 133 -15.79 8.30 -2.19
N ARG A 134 -16.36 9.41 -2.63
CA ARG A 134 -15.64 10.56 -3.21
C ARG A 134 -15.30 11.65 -2.21
N THR A 135 -15.44 11.37 -0.92
CA THR A 135 -15.06 12.34 0.11
C THR A 135 -13.55 12.56 0.06
N GLY A 136 -13.15 13.80 -0.21
CA GLY A 136 -11.73 14.17 -0.27
C GLY A 136 -11.09 14.23 1.11
N ILE A 137 -9.79 13.95 1.17
CA ILE A 137 -8.94 14.10 2.36
C ILE A 137 -8.36 15.51 2.35
N LYS A 138 -8.73 16.31 3.34
CA LYS A 138 -8.27 17.70 3.48
C LYS A 138 -6.84 17.76 4.03
N GLY A 139 -6.14 18.86 3.77
CA GLY A 139 -4.80 19.11 4.29
C GLY A 139 -3.68 18.42 3.51
N VAL A 140 -4.02 17.82 2.38
CA VAL A 140 -3.09 17.22 1.42
C VAL A 140 -3.68 17.37 0.01
N ARG A 141 -2.82 17.53 -1.00
CA ARG A 141 -3.25 17.70 -2.39
C ARG A 141 -3.87 16.42 -2.94
N ALA A 142 -3.24 15.29 -2.68
CA ALA A 142 -3.67 13.97 -3.10
C ALA A 142 -3.26 12.91 -2.08
N VAL A 143 -3.95 11.78 -2.09
CA VAL A 143 -3.54 10.55 -1.41
C VAL A 143 -3.40 9.46 -2.46
N VAL A 144 -2.33 8.66 -2.38
CA VAL A 144 -2.10 7.51 -3.27
C VAL A 144 -2.26 6.22 -2.48
N ALA A 145 -3.03 5.28 -3.01
CA ALA A 145 -3.32 3.99 -2.40
C ALA A 145 -3.27 2.84 -3.42
N GLY A 146 -2.96 1.64 -2.94
CA GLY A 146 -2.98 0.36 -3.66
C GLY A 146 -4.05 -0.60 -3.15
N HIS A 147 -3.65 -1.84 -2.81
CA HIS A 147 -4.40 -2.86 -2.06
C HIS A 147 -5.62 -3.45 -2.75
N THR A 148 -6.46 -2.64 -3.30
CA THR A 148 -7.71 -3.10 -3.92
C THR A 148 -7.59 -2.93 -5.42
N PRO A 149 -7.59 -4.06 -6.17
CA PRO A 149 -7.42 -4.03 -7.60
C PRO A 149 -8.48 -3.19 -8.32
N VAL A 150 -8.01 -2.41 -9.30
CA VAL A 150 -8.82 -1.62 -10.23
C VAL A 150 -8.37 -1.89 -11.66
N ALA A 151 -9.31 -1.85 -12.61
CA ALA A 151 -8.98 -2.09 -14.02
C ALA A 151 -8.10 -1.00 -14.64
N SER A 152 -8.22 0.22 -14.14
CA SER A 152 -7.40 1.39 -14.49
C SER A 152 -7.23 2.26 -13.25
N PRO A 153 -6.18 3.09 -13.16
CA PRO A 153 -6.02 4.02 -12.04
C PRO A 153 -7.28 4.84 -11.84
N LEU A 154 -7.82 4.86 -10.61
CA LEU A 154 -9.12 5.45 -10.31
C LEU A 154 -8.99 6.56 -9.28
N LEU A 155 -9.62 7.70 -9.53
CA LEU A 155 -9.68 8.84 -8.62
C LEU A 155 -11.04 8.92 -7.93
N LEU A 156 -11.03 8.83 -6.59
CA LEU A 156 -12.20 9.06 -5.74
C LEU A 156 -11.93 10.24 -4.79
N GLY A 157 -12.60 11.38 -5.04
CA GLY A 157 -12.27 12.64 -4.35
C GLY A 157 -10.87 13.12 -4.76
N ASN A 158 -9.89 13.05 -3.84
CA ASN A 158 -8.47 13.24 -4.12
C ASN A 158 -7.62 12.00 -3.76
N VAL A 159 -8.24 10.81 -3.70
CA VAL A 159 -7.55 9.54 -3.43
C VAL A 159 -7.39 8.78 -4.74
N TYR A 160 -6.14 8.52 -5.12
CA TYR A 160 -5.72 7.80 -6.32
C TYR A 160 -5.51 6.33 -5.98
N HIS A 161 -6.33 5.45 -6.53
CA HIS A 161 -6.18 3.99 -6.43
C HIS A 161 -5.39 3.49 -7.63
N ILE A 162 -4.20 2.95 -7.40
CA ILE A 162 -3.23 2.61 -8.46
C ILE A 162 -2.86 1.12 -8.53
N ASP A 163 -3.52 0.24 -7.78
CA ASP A 163 -3.31 -1.20 -7.89
C ASP A 163 -4.01 -1.74 -9.14
N THR A 164 -3.26 -1.93 -10.20
CA THR A 164 -3.75 -2.42 -11.50
C THR A 164 -3.34 -3.87 -11.76
N GLU A 165 -3.26 -4.68 -10.69
CA GLU A 165 -3.03 -6.14 -10.72
C GLU A 165 -1.77 -6.57 -11.50
N GLY A 166 -0.68 -5.84 -11.38
CA GLY A 166 0.59 -6.19 -12.05
C GLY A 166 1.06 -7.62 -11.75
N TRP A 167 0.67 -8.18 -10.63
CA TRP A 167 0.95 -9.56 -10.22
C TRP A 167 0.09 -10.61 -10.95
N ASN A 168 -1.05 -10.25 -11.54
CA ASN A 168 -2.04 -11.15 -12.15
C ASN A 168 -2.34 -10.81 -13.63
N GLY A 169 -1.32 -10.50 -14.38
CA GLY A 169 -1.47 -10.19 -15.82
C GLY A 169 -1.97 -8.78 -16.14
N GLY A 170 -2.14 -7.93 -15.13
CA GLY A 170 -2.32 -6.49 -15.26
C GLY A 170 -0.99 -5.78 -15.53
N TYR A 171 -0.86 -4.55 -15.06
CA TYR A 171 0.33 -3.74 -15.24
C TYR A 171 0.67 -2.94 -13.97
N PHE A 172 1.91 -2.51 -13.83
CA PHE A 172 2.28 -1.58 -12.79
C PHE A 172 1.89 -0.17 -13.20
N THR A 173 1.14 0.52 -12.34
CA THR A 173 0.85 1.93 -12.51
C THR A 173 1.92 2.77 -11.81
N PHE A 174 2.52 3.67 -12.55
CA PHE A 174 3.36 4.74 -12.01
C PHE A 174 2.57 6.04 -12.02
N LEU A 175 2.57 6.74 -10.88
CA LEU A 175 1.96 8.06 -10.73
C LEU A 175 3.06 9.08 -10.43
N ASP A 176 3.21 10.06 -11.30
CA ASP A 176 4.07 11.20 -11.04
C ASP A 176 3.46 12.10 -9.97
N LEU A 177 4.14 12.28 -8.83
CA LEU A 177 3.59 12.98 -7.67
C LEU A 177 3.50 14.51 -7.87
N GLU A 178 4.28 15.07 -8.81
CA GLU A 178 4.21 16.49 -9.13
C GLU A 178 3.01 16.81 -10.03
N SER A 179 2.85 16.06 -11.12
CA SER A 179 1.79 16.30 -12.12
C SER A 179 0.49 15.55 -11.82
N LEU A 180 0.53 14.48 -11.03
CA LEU A 180 -0.53 13.49 -10.79
C LEU A 180 -0.98 12.78 -12.09
N GLN A 181 -0.08 12.70 -13.07
CA GLN A 181 -0.29 11.91 -14.28
C GLN A 181 0.15 10.47 -14.05
N ALA A 182 -0.67 9.53 -14.50
CA ALA A 182 -0.38 8.10 -14.41
C ALA A 182 0.14 7.55 -15.75
N TRP A 183 0.94 6.51 -15.66
CA TRP A 183 1.46 5.74 -16.78
C TRP A 183 1.36 4.23 -16.45
N PRO A 184 1.04 3.33 -17.38
CA PRO A 184 0.82 3.52 -18.82
C PRO A 184 -0.58 4.02 -19.20
N CYS A 185 -1.52 4.08 -18.25
CA CYS A 185 -2.90 4.50 -18.50
C CYS A 185 -3.26 5.75 -17.72
N GLU A 186 -4.11 6.59 -18.29
CA GLU A 186 -4.64 7.77 -17.61
C GLU A 186 -5.54 7.40 -16.43
N VAL A 187 -5.63 8.32 -15.47
CA VAL A 187 -6.51 8.18 -14.29
C VAL A 187 -7.96 8.35 -14.70
N VAL A 188 -8.82 7.42 -14.32
CA VAL A 188 -10.26 7.47 -14.57
C VAL A 188 -10.95 8.17 -13.40
N THR A 189 -11.80 9.14 -13.69
CA THR A 189 -12.56 9.92 -12.70
C THR A 189 -14.03 9.49 -12.59
N GLU A 190 -14.50 8.70 -13.55
CA GLU A 190 -15.86 8.16 -13.57
C GLU A 190 -15.83 6.65 -13.54
N ALA A 191 -16.81 6.04 -12.89
CA ALA A 191 -16.96 4.59 -12.82
C ALA A 191 -17.31 4.02 -14.21
N GLY A 192 -16.32 3.91 -15.06
CA GLY A 192 -16.36 3.02 -16.21
C GLY A 192 -16.26 1.59 -15.68
N GLY A 193 -17.43 0.98 -15.41
CA GLY A 193 -17.67 -0.42 -15.10
C GLY A 193 -16.59 -1.16 -14.31
N VAL A 194 -16.82 -1.29 -13.01
CA VAL A 194 -16.23 -2.40 -12.23
C VAL A 194 -16.78 -3.68 -12.86
N ARG A 195 -15.92 -4.49 -13.47
CA ARG A 195 -16.23 -5.86 -13.87
C ARG A 195 -15.98 -6.81 -12.73
#